data_efab02cd3bd1a2c9a994c9c81df73022
#
_entry.id   efab02cd3bd1a2c9a994c9c81df73022
#
_cell.length_a   1.000
_cell.length_b   1.000
_cell.length_c   1.000
_cell.angle_alpha   90.00
_cell.angle_beta   90.00
_cell.angle_gamma   90.00
#
_symmetry.space_group_name_H-M   'P 1'
#
loop_
_entity.id
_entity.type
_entity.pdbx_description
1 polymer ?
#
loop_
_entity_poly.entity_id
_entity_poly.type
_entity_poly.pdbx_seq_one_letter_code
_entity_poly.pdbx_strand_id
1 'polypeptide(L)'
;MVKTKKNYSAPALEKGLDIIELLSESSDGFSQAEIAKELNRSVNEIYRMLNILVSRNYIEFDTNNERYKLSIKLLQLGFNSSTSKSV
;
A
#
# COMPACT_ATOMS: atom_id res chain seq x y z
N MET A 1 20.44 9.21 -4.75
CA MET A 1 20.34 9.00 -4.26
C MET A 1 20.72 8.60 -3.36
N VAL A 2 20.98 8.35 -2.94
CA VAL A 2 21.23 7.98 -2.24
C VAL A 2 21.35 7.32 -1.51
N LYS A 3 21.54 6.97 -1.12
CA LYS A 3 21.57 6.39 -0.48
C LYS A 3 21.77 6.05 0.52
N THR A 4 21.72 5.84 1.07
CA THR A 4 21.90 5.59 1.92
C THR A 4 21.88 5.10 2.79
N LYS A 5 22.02 4.88 3.28
CA LYS A 5 22.12 4.26 4.04
C LYS A 5 21.90 3.91 5.08
N LYS A 6 21.54 3.62 5.18
CA LYS A 6 21.78 3.07 6.07
C LYS A 6 21.43 3.11 7.44
N ASN A 7 21.29 3.66 8.01
CA ASN A 7 21.01 3.86 9.39
C ASN A 7 19.58 4.12 9.72
N TYR A 8 18.78 4.34 8.73
CA TYR A 8 17.39 4.69 8.94
C TYR A 8 16.52 3.48 8.72
N SER A 9 15.61 3.25 9.65
CA SER A 9 14.70 2.14 9.56
C SER A 9 13.37 2.52 10.18
N ALA A 10 12.31 2.27 9.47
CA ALA A 10 10.96 2.52 9.93
C ALA A 10 10.10 1.35 9.45
N PRO A 11 10.17 0.23 10.16
CA PRO A 11 9.55 -1.00 9.68
C PRO A 11 8.07 -0.87 9.35
N ALA A 12 7.31 -0.14 10.15
CA ALA A 12 5.89 0.02 9.87
C ALA A 12 5.65 0.77 8.57
N LEU A 13 6.41 1.83 8.35
CA LEU A 13 6.26 2.59 7.12
C LEU A 13 6.69 1.75 5.92
N GLU A 14 7.76 1.00 6.05
CA GLU A 14 8.23 0.15 4.96
C GLU A 14 7.19 -0.90 4.60
N LYS A 15 6.56 -1.51 5.61
CA LYS A 15 5.50 -2.47 5.35
C LYS A 15 4.33 -1.84 4.62
N GLY A 16 3.93 -0.65 5.04
CA GLY A 16 2.83 0.05 4.39
C GLY A 16 3.13 0.34 2.94
N LEU A 17 4.33 0.81 2.66
CA LEU A 17 4.73 1.11 1.29
C LEU A 17 4.81 -0.17 0.46
N ASP A 18 5.33 -1.25 1.06
CA ASP A 18 5.39 -2.54 0.37
C ASP A 18 3.99 -3.00 -0.04
N ILE A 19 3.02 -2.81 0.84
CA ILE A 19 1.64 -3.21 0.53
C ILE A 19 1.12 -2.39 -0.64
N ILE A 20 1.31 -1.08 -0.59
CA ILE A 20 0.82 -0.21 -1.67
C ILE A 20 1.45 -0.60 -3.00
N GLU A 21 2.75 -0.83 -3.00
CA GLU A 21 3.45 -1.18 -4.23
C GLU A 21 2.97 -2.53 -4.76
N LEU A 22 2.74 -3.49 -3.85
CA LEU A 22 2.23 -4.79 -4.29
C LEU A 22 0.84 -4.64 -4.90
N LEU A 23 -0.04 -3.88 -4.25
CA LEU A 23 -1.41 -3.74 -4.75
C LEU A 23 -1.46 -3.05 -6.09
N SER A 24 -0.43 -2.27 -6.42
CA SER A 24 -0.39 -1.60 -7.71
C SER A 24 -0.20 -2.59 -8.87
N GLU A 25 0.16 -3.83 -8.56
CA GLU A 25 0.47 -4.81 -9.60
C GLU A 25 -0.76 -5.51 -10.17
N SER A 26 -1.92 -5.34 -9.55
CA SER A 26 -3.12 -6.01 -10.01
C SER A 26 -4.35 -5.19 -9.74
N SER A 27 -5.15 -4.98 -10.75
CA SER A 27 -6.41 -4.26 -10.59
C SER A 27 -7.45 -5.11 -9.87
N ASP A 28 -7.27 -6.42 -9.85
CA ASP A 28 -8.20 -7.31 -9.15
C ASP A 28 -7.97 -7.33 -7.65
N GLY A 29 -6.82 -6.83 -7.22
CA GLY A 29 -6.52 -6.79 -5.81
C GLY A 29 -5.94 -8.10 -5.30
N PHE A 30 -5.69 -8.12 -3.99
CA PHE A 30 -5.08 -9.26 -3.32
C PHE A 30 -5.83 -9.52 -2.02
N SER A 31 -5.98 -10.79 -1.67
CA SER A 31 -6.50 -11.12 -0.36
C SER A 31 -5.43 -10.86 0.70
N GLN A 32 -5.85 -10.79 1.95
CA GLN A 32 -4.92 -10.60 3.06
C GLN A 32 -3.85 -11.70 3.07
N ALA A 33 -4.28 -12.94 2.86
CA ALA A 33 -3.34 -14.05 2.86
C ALA A 33 -2.32 -13.93 1.72
N GLU A 34 -2.80 -13.51 0.55
CA GLU A 34 -1.90 -13.33 -0.59
C GLU A 34 -0.87 -12.24 -0.32
N ILE A 35 -1.32 -11.14 0.29
CA ILE A 35 -0.42 -10.05 0.62
C ILE A 35 0.66 -10.52 1.59
N ALA A 36 0.25 -11.22 2.64
CA ALA A 36 1.20 -11.73 3.63
C ALA A 36 2.21 -12.66 2.97
N LYS A 37 1.75 -13.52 2.10
CA LYS A 37 2.61 -14.47 1.42
C LYS A 37 3.60 -13.76 0.50
N GLU A 38 3.09 -12.85 -0.31
CA GLU A 38 3.94 -12.15 -1.27
C GLU A 38 5.00 -11.30 -0.60
N LEU A 39 4.68 -10.72 0.54
CA LEU A 39 5.61 -9.87 1.24
C LEU A 39 6.42 -10.63 2.29
N ASN A 40 6.15 -11.92 2.43
CA ASN A 40 6.86 -12.79 3.38
C ASN A 40 6.74 -12.22 4.80
N ARG A 41 5.51 -11.91 5.20
CA ARG A 41 5.22 -11.35 6.50
C ARG A 41 4.07 -12.12 7.13
N SER A 42 3.92 -11.99 8.44
CA SER A 42 2.83 -12.65 9.11
C SER A 42 1.51 -11.96 8.79
N VAL A 43 0.43 -12.72 8.87
CA VAL A 43 -0.89 -12.18 8.60
C VAL A 43 -1.24 -11.07 9.61
N ASN A 44 -0.82 -11.24 10.86
CA ASN A 44 -1.10 -10.23 11.88
C ASN A 44 -0.43 -8.90 11.59
N GLU A 45 0.82 -8.94 11.14
CA GLU A 45 1.51 -7.71 10.76
C GLU A 45 0.78 -7.00 9.63
N ILE A 46 0.41 -7.77 8.64
CA ILE A 46 -0.27 -7.22 7.46
C ILE A 46 -1.62 -6.64 7.82
N TYR A 47 -2.37 -7.34 8.67
CA TYR A 47 -3.71 -6.91 9.05
C TYR A 47 -3.70 -5.50 9.66
N ARG A 48 -2.74 -5.25 10.52
CA ARG A 48 -2.67 -3.94 11.19
C ARG A 48 -2.40 -2.83 10.19
N MET A 49 -1.51 -3.09 9.25
CA MET A 49 -1.19 -2.10 8.23
C MET A 49 -2.37 -1.89 7.30
N LEU A 50 -3.04 -2.97 6.93
CA LEU A 50 -4.20 -2.86 6.05
C LEU A 50 -5.30 -2.01 6.69
N ASN A 51 -5.54 -2.21 7.99
CA ASN A 51 -6.57 -1.42 8.66
C ASN A 51 -6.27 0.06 8.61
N ILE A 52 -5.02 0.44 8.81
CA ILE A 52 -4.64 1.84 8.76
C ILE A 52 -4.82 2.38 7.35
N LEU A 53 -4.36 1.62 6.35
CA LEU A 53 -4.45 2.08 4.97
C LEU A 53 -5.91 2.24 4.53
N VAL A 54 -6.78 1.32 4.96
CA VAL A 54 -8.20 1.44 4.66
C VAL A 54 -8.80 2.66 5.36
N SER A 55 -8.47 2.85 6.64
CA SER A 55 -9.05 3.95 7.40
C SER A 55 -8.65 5.31 6.83
N ARG A 56 -7.49 5.37 6.20
CA ARG A 56 -7.03 6.61 5.57
C ARG A 56 -7.41 6.69 4.09
N ASN A 57 -8.16 5.72 3.61
CA ASN A 57 -8.68 5.68 2.25
C ASN A 57 -7.62 5.52 1.16
N TYR A 58 -6.47 4.96 1.52
CA TYR A 58 -5.46 4.68 0.50
C TYR A 58 -5.71 3.39 -0.23
N ILE A 59 -6.39 2.46 0.44
CA ILE A 59 -6.78 1.21 -0.19
C ILE A 59 -8.23 0.95 0.14
N GLU A 60 -8.85 0.04 -0.60
CA GLU A 60 -10.24 -0.34 -0.42
C GLU A 60 -10.32 -1.83 -0.19
N PHE A 61 -11.28 -2.23 0.64
CA PHE A 61 -11.57 -3.63 0.86
C PHE A 61 -12.90 -3.96 0.20
N ASP A 62 -12.88 -4.91 -0.72
CA ASP A 62 -14.08 -5.37 -1.41
C ASP A 62 -14.68 -6.52 -0.61
N THR A 63 -15.82 -6.30 0.01
CA THR A 63 -16.44 -7.32 0.87
C THR A 63 -16.99 -8.50 0.07
N ASN A 64 -17.21 -8.33 -1.23
CA ASN A 64 -17.73 -9.42 -2.04
C ASN A 64 -16.70 -10.51 -2.29
N ASN A 65 -15.46 -10.11 -2.56
CA ASN A 65 -14.42 -11.09 -2.84
C ASN A 65 -13.30 -11.08 -1.81
N GLU A 66 -13.43 -10.23 -0.78
CA GLU A 66 -12.47 -10.14 0.32
C GLU A 66 -11.06 -9.82 -0.18
N ARG A 67 -10.97 -8.88 -1.08
CA ARG A 67 -9.70 -8.45 -1.63
C ARG A 67 -9.46 -6.98 -1.37
N TYR A 68 -8.20 -6.62 -1.24
CA TYR A 68 -7.78 -5.24 -1.07
C TYR A 68 -7.21 -4.73 -2.38
N LYS A 69 -7.48 -3.48 -2.69
CA LYS A 69 -6.89 -2.86 -3.87
C LYS A 69 -6.71 -1.37 -3.62
N LEU A 70 -5.90 -0.74 -4.46
CA LEU A 70 -5.63 0.69 -4.31
C LEU A 70 -6.90 1.49 -4.55
N SER A 71 -7.03 2.58 -3.81
CA SER A 71 -8.15 3.49 -3.99
C SER A 71 -7.79 4.58 -4.98
N ILE A 72 -8.81 5.28 -5.44
CA ILE A 72 -8.60 6.42 -6.34
C ILE A 72 -7.84 7.55 -5.64
N LYS A 73 -7.85 7.58 -4.31
CA LYS A 73 -7.19 8.64 -3.58
C LYS A 73 -5.70 8.70 -3.89
N LEU A 74 -5.06 7.53 -3.98
CA LEU A 74 -3.64 7.50 -4.28
C LEU A 74 -3.35 8.08 -5.65
N LEU A 75 -4.18 7.74 -6.61
CA LEU A 75 -4.04 8.30 -7.95
C LEU A 75 -4.22 9.80 -7.91
N GLN A 76 -5.22 10.28 -7.17
CA GLN A 76 -5.48 11.69 -7.07
C GLN A 76 -4.33 12.45 -6.43
N LEU A 77 -3.72 11.87 -5.40
CA LEU A 77 -2.59 12.51 -4.76
C LEU A 77 -1.43 12.68 -5.74
N GLY A 78 -1.15 11.64 -6.48
CA GLY A 78 -0.09 11.71 -7.48
C GLY A 78 -0.41 12.70 -8.57
N PHE A 79 -1.64 12.68 -9.05
CA PHE A 79 -2.06 13.57 -10.12
C PHE A 79 -2.02 15.03 -9.67
N ASN A 80 -2.48 15.31 -8.46
CA ASN A 80 -2.48 16.67 -7.95
C ASN A 80 -1.07 17.25 -7.90
N SER A 81 -0.14 16.44 -7.41
CA SER A 81 1.25 16.88 -7.34
C SER A 81 1.79 17.15 -8.74
N SER A 82 1.49 16.27 -9.66
CA SER A 82 1.95 16.38 -11.03
C SER A 82 1.43 17.64 -11.70
N THR A 83 0.12 17.89 -11.55
CA THR A 83 -0.48 19.06 -12.20
C THR A 83 0.04 20.37 -11.62
N SER A 84 0.30 20.38 -10.33
CA SER A 84 0.81 21.62 -9.75
C SER A 84 2.19 21.97 -10.25
N LYS A 85 2.90 20.99 -10.73
CA LYS A 85 4.24 21.22 -11.23
C LYS A 85 4.28 21.44 -12.72
N SER A 86 3.35 20.89 -13.38
CA SER A 86 3.45 20.88 -14.78
C SER A 86 3.32 22.22 -15.35
N VAL A 87 3.18 22.66 -14.81
CA VAL A 87 3.34 23.66 -15.36
C VAL A 87 3.53 24.01 -16.08
#